data_2d38c78c1930349b4e1ea26621988d0d
#
_entry.id   2d38c78c1930349b4e1ea26621988d0d
#
_cell.length_a   1.000
_cell.length_b   1.000
_cell.length_c   1.000
_cell.angle_alpha   90.00
_cell.angle_beta   90.00
_cell.angle_gamma   90.00
#
_symmetry.space_group_name_H-M   'P 1'
#
loop_
_entity.id
_entity.type
_entity.pdbx_description
1 polymer ?
#
loop_
_entity_poly.entity_id
_entity_poly.type
_entity_poly.pdbx_seq_one_letter_code
_entity_poly.pdbx_strand_id
1 'polypeptide(L)'
;MGSIIYSVEDDLDIARIINKTLTKQGYQVYSFQDGKSFIEAFNKQKPDLVLLDLMLPDMNGNDIIKFIRNDIENNEVEIIIISAKRMLMDKVEGLDLGADDYLEKPFDLLELMSRVNARLRRHQNKNILIYNNLKVDLQKHLVFLDNKEIICTNKEFDILTYLLQRKGQAVSRDDLLTFLWGDNNSDYESRTIDVHIKSLRAKLNDNDGSIIQTIYGIGYKIGIWKNV
;
A
#
# COMPACT_ATOMS: atom_id res chain seq x y z
N MET A 1 -11.15 -5.79 7.20
CA MET A 1 -11.48 -6.66 6.06
C MET A 1 -10.22 -7.41 5.68
N GLY A 2 -10.31 -8.67 5.24
CA GLY A 2 -9.14 -9.40 4.75
C GLY A 2 -8.69 -8.85 3.40
N SER A 3 -7.38 -8.95 3.08
CA SER A 3 -6.85 -8.53 1.77
C SER A 3 -7.53 -9.28 0.65
N ILE A 4 -7.71 -8.59 -0.49
CA ILE A 4 -8.34 -9.11 -1.70
C ILE A 4 -7.27 -9.70 -2.61
N ILE A 5 -7.43 -10.98 -2.96
CA ILE A 5 -6.51 -11.70 -3.85
C ILE A 5 -7.27 -12.13 -5.11
N TYR A 6 -6.73 -11.80 -6.26
CA TYR A 6 -7.17 -12.33 -7.55
C TYR A 6 -6.24 -13.46 -7.98
N SER A 7 -6.82 -14.63 -8.31
CA SER A 7 -6.08 -15.79 -8.83
C SER A 7 -6.51 -16.04 -10.28
N VAL A 8 -5.57 -15.92 -11.21
CA VAL A 8 -5.79 -16.12 -12.65
C VAL A 8 -5.09 -17.42 -13.02
N GLU A 9 -5.87 -18.48 -13.21
CA GLU A 9 -5.40 -19.87 -13.37
C GLU A 9 -6.46 -20.67 -14.16
N ASP A 10 -6.09 -21.23 -15.30
CA ASP A 10 -6.99 -22.00 -16.16
C ASP A 10 -7.21 -23.44 -15.67
N ASP A 11 -6.23 -24.01 -14.94
CA ASP A 11 -6.39 -25.30 -14.28
C ASP A 11 -7.32 -25.19 -13.06
N LEU A 12 -8.51 -25.77 -13.20
CA LEU A 12 -9.57 -25.74 -12.19
C LEU A 12 -9.15 -26.37 -10.84
N ASP A 13 -8.31 -27.39 -10.87
CA ASP A 13 -7.90 -28.08 -9.65
C ASP A 13 -6.88 -27.24 -8.88
N ILE A 14 -5.94 -26.63 -9.60
CA ILE A 14 -4.98 -25.68 -9.02
C ILE A 14 -5.74 -24.45 -8.48
N ALA A 15 -6.64 -23.86 -9.26
CA ALA A 15 -7.45 -22.71 -8.85
C ALA A 15 -8.27 -23.01 -7.58
N ARG A 16 -8.89 -24.19 -7.47
CA ARG A 16 -9.64 -24.63 -6.29
C ARG A 16 -8.74 -24.77 -5.06
N ILE A 17 -7.56 -25.36 -5.23
CA ILE A 17 -6.60 -25.56 -4.14
C ILE A 17 -6.12 -24.19 -3.62
N ILE A 18 -5.72 -23.28 -4.50
CA ILE A 18 -5.31 -21.91 -4.15
C ILE A 18 -6.44 -21.20 -3.40
N ASN A 19 -7.65 -21.18 -3.99
CA ASN A 19 -8.80 -20.50 -3.41
C ASN A 19 -9.11 -21.03 -1.99
N LYS A 20 -9.25 -22.36 -1.83
CA LYS A 20 -9.53 -22.99 -0.54
C LYS A 20 -8.46 -22.68 0.51
N THR A 21 -7.19 -22.73 0.10
CA THR A 21 -6.06 -22.50 1.02
C THR A 21 -6.03 -21.06 1.52
N LEU A 22 -6.16 -20.10 0.63
CA LEU A 22 -6.05 -18.68 0.98
C LEU A 22 -7.33 -18.16 1.70
N THR A 23 -8.51 -18.63 1.28
CA THR A 23 -9.77 -18.29 1.99
C THR A 23 -9.75 -18.79 3.44
N LYS A 24 -9.19 -19.98 3.68
CA LYS A 24 -9.02 -20.51 5.06
C LYS A 24 -8.10 -19.65 5.92
N GLN A 25 -7.22 -18.85 5.31
CA GLN A 25 -6.35 -17.89 6.00
C GLN A 25 -7.01 -16.52 6.22
N GLY A 26 -8.27 -16.35 5.81
CA GLY A 26 -9.03 -15.12 6.00
C GLY A 26 -8.91 -14.10 4.85
N TYR A 27 -8.32 -14.48 3.71
CA TYR A 27 -8.28 -13.66 2.51
C TYR A 27 -9.59 -13.73 1.72
N GLN A 28 -9.94 -12.66 1.01
CA GLN A 28 -11.01 -12.65 0.03
C GLN A 28 -10.42 -13.03 -1.33
N VAL A 29 -10.74 -14.24 -1.83
CA VAL A 29 -10.13 -14.78 -3.04
C VAL A 29 -11.16 -14.86 -4.16
N TYR A 30 -10.82 -14.24 -5.31
CA TYR A 30 -11.59 -14.33 -6.54
C TYR A 30 -10.76 -15.05 -7.59
N SER A 31 -11.35 -16.07 -8.24
CA SER A 31 -10.65 -16.91 -9.21
C SER A 31 -11.17 -16.66 -10.62
N PHE A 32 -10.24 -16.49 -11.57
CA PHE A 32 -10.49 -16.27 -13.00
C PHE A 32 -9.77 -17.34 -13.81
N GLN A 33 -10.40 -17.83 -14.86
CA GLN A 33 -9.85 -18.89 -15.73
C GLN A 33 -9.21 -18.34 -17.02
N ASP A 34 -9.37 -17.05 -17.26
CA ASP A 34 -8.88 -16.36 -18.45
C ASP A 34 -8.56 -14.89 -18.14
N GLY A 35 -7.75 -14.30 -19.01
CA GLY A 35 -7.30 -12.92 -18.83
C GLY A 35 -8.41 -11.89 -19.05
N LYS A 36 -9.39 -12.16 -19.91
CA LYS A 36 -10.49 -11.20 -20.17
C LYS A 36 -11.35 -11.02 -18.95
N SER A 37 -11.81 -12.11 -18.32
CA SER A 37 -12.62 -12.06 -17.11
C SER A 37 -11.86 -11.40 -15.95
N PHE A 38 -10.54 -11.62 -15.85
CA PHE A 38 -9.69 -10.94 -14.90
C PHE A 38 -9.66 -9.43 -15.17
N ILE A 39 -9.38 -8.97 -16.40
CA ILE A 39 -9.31 -7.55 -16.75
C ILE A 39 -10.64 -6.84 -16.46
N GLU A 40 -11.77 -7.47 -16.79
CA GLU A 40 -13.10 -6.92 -16.48
C GLU A 40 -13.32 -6.72 -14.98
N ALA A 41 -12.89 -7.67 -14.16
CA ALA A 41 -12.99 -7.59 -12.72
C ALA A 41 -12.01 -6.55 -12.14
N PHE A 42 -10.77 -6.51 -12.63
CA PHE A 42 -9.72 -5.59 -12.22
C PHE A 42 -10.12 -4.12 -12.45
N ASN A 43 -10.79 -3.82 -13.57
CA ASN A 43 -11.30 -2.48 -13.86
C ASN A 43 -12.43 -2.04 -12.94
N LYS A 44 -13.17 -2.99 -12.33
CA LYS A 44 -14.24 -2.69 -11.37
C LYS A 44 -13.71 -2.54 -9.94
N GLN A 45 -12.78 -3.41 -9.56
CA GLN A 45 -12.17 -3.42 -8.23
C GLN A 45 -10.74 -3.93 -8.32
N LYS A 46 -9.79 -3.17 -7.81
CA LYS A 46 -8.39 -3.56 -7.77
C LYS A 46 -8.13 -4.48 -6.56
N PRO A 47 -7.40 -5.61 -6.74
CA PRO A 47 -6.98 -6.46 -5.63
C PRO A 47 -5.73 -5.91 -4.95
N ASP A 48 -5.41 -6.42 -3.76
CA ASP A 48 -4.13 -6.18 -3.09
C ASP A 48 -3.01 -7.04 -3.68
N LEU A 49 -3.37 -8.24 -4.22
CA LEU A 49 -2.42 -9.18 -4.80
C LEU A 49 -3.04 -9.96 -5.96
N VAL A 50 -2.27 -10.18 -7.00
CA VAL A 50 -2.60 -11.04 -8.13
C VAL A 50 -1.68 -12.26 -8.13
N LEU A 51 -2.25 -13.46 -8.15
CA LEU A 51 -1.59 -14.72 -8.46
C LEU A 51 -1.86 -14.99 -9.94
N LEU A 52 -0.82 -15.07 -10.76
CA LEU A 52 -0.97 -15.05 -12.21
C LEU A 52 -0.25 -16.23 -12.87
N ASP A 53 -0.98 -17.10 -13.56
CA ASP A 53 -0.34 -17.99 -14.53
C ASP A 53 0.00 -17.23 -15.82
N LEU A 54 1.17 -17.52 -16.36
CA LEU A 54 1.60 -16.95 -17.64
C LEU A 54 0.95 -17.64 -18.86
N MET A 55 0.47 -18.88 -18.68
CA MET A 55 -0.06 -19.71 -19.76
C MET A 55 -1.58 -19.77 -19.71
N LEU A 56 -2.24 -18.66 -20.03
CA LEU A 56 -3.70 -18.59 -20.08
C LEU A 56 -4.21 -18.93 -21.50
N PRO A 57 -5.47 -19.42 -21.63
CA PRO A 57 -6.01 -19.88 -22.91
C PRO A 57 -6.27 -18.75 -23.91
N ASP A 58 -6.47 -17.52 -23.44
CA ASP A 58 -6.90 -16.38 -24.26
C ASP A 58 -5.81 -15.32 -24.47
N MET A 59 -4.81 -15.24 -23.58
CA MET A 59 -3.71 -14.28 -23.67
C MET A 59 -2.47 -14.72 -22.87
N ASN A 60 -1.33 -14.07 -23.14
CA ASN A 60 -0.12 -14.31 -22.35
C ASN A 60 -0.19 -13.52 -21.02
N GLY A 61 0.14 -14.17 -19.89
CA GLY A 61 0.19 -13.51 -18.59
C GLY A 61 1.16 -12.32 -18.53
N ASN A 62 2.23 -12.30 -19.34
CA ASN A 62 3.11 -11.15 -19.48
C ASN A 62 2.37 -9.89 -19.97
N ASP A 63 1.33 -10.04 -20.79
CA ASP A 63 0.53 -8.91 -21.26
C ASP A 63 -0.38 -8.37 -20.13
N ILE A 64 -0.81 -9.25 -19.23
CA ILE A 64 -1.53 -8.85 -18.00
C ILE A 64 -0.62 -8.05 -17.08
N ILE A 65 0.64 -8.48 -16.89
CA ILE A 65 1.61 -7.70 -16.08
C ILE A 65 1.79 -6.30 -16.66
N LYS A 66 2.02 -6.19 -17.98
CA LYS A 66 2.14 -4.90 -18.66
C LYS A 66 0.87 -4.07 -18.49
N PHE A 67 -0.32 -4.65 -18.63
CA PHE A 67 -1.60 -3.98 -18.43
C PHE A 67 -1.70 -3.40 -17.02
N ILE A 68 -1.35 -4.16 -15.99
CA ILE A 68 -1.39 -3.68 -14.60
C ILE A 68 -0.37 -2.54 -14.40
N ARG A 69 0.86 -2.69 -14.89
CA ARG A 69 1.96 -1.73 -14.67
C ARG A 69 1.93 -0.51 -15.57
N ASN A 70 1.10 -0.51 -16.62
CA ASN A 70 0.96 0.64 -17.51
C ASN A 70 0.33 1.87 -16.82
N ASP A 71 -0.34 1.68 -15.69
CA ASP A 71 -0.92 2.73 -14.88
C ASP A 71 -0.20 2.80 -13.53
N ILE A 72 0.37 3.98 -13.22
CA ILE A 72 1.12 4.25 -11.97
C ILE A 72 0.25 3.98 -10.72
N GLU A 73 -1.06 4.21 -10.81
CA GLU A 73 -1.99 3.94 -9.71
C GLU A 73 -2.07 2.46 -9.33
N ASN A 74 -1.67 1.57 -10.24
CA ASN A 74 -1.67 0.13 -10.02
C ASN A 74 -0.35 -0.41 -9.45
N ASN A 75 0.66 0.44 -9.22
CA ASN A 75 1.96 0.02 -8.67
C ASN A 75 1.87 -0.57 -7.26
N GLU A 76 0.77 -0.33 -6.56
CA GLU A 76 0.50 -0.91 -5.25
C GLU A 76 0.00 -2.36 -5.32
N VAL A 77 -0.48 -2.82 -6.47
CA VAL A 77 -0.96 -4.20 -6.65
C VAL A 77 0.26 -5.13 -6.72
N GLU A 78 0.40 -6.03 -5.76
CA GLU A 78 1.47 -7.04 -5.76
C GLU A 78 1.15 -8.14 -6.79
N ILE A 79 2.15 -8.60 -7.55
CA ILE A 79 1.99 -9.66 -8.56
C ILE A 79 2.95 -10.80 -8.24
N ILE A 80 2.40 -12.01 -8.02
CA ILE A 80 3.17 -13.25 -7.95
C ILE A 80 2.84 -14.09 -9.17
N ILE A 81 3.83 -14.34 -9.99
CA ILE A 81 3.72 -15.29 -11.11
C ILE A 81 3.71 -16.72 -10.57
N ILE A 82 2.79 -17.55 -11.05
CA ILE A 82 2.74 -18.99 -10.76
C ILE A 82 2.78 -19.73 -12.10
N SER A 83 3.91 -20.31 -12.50
CA SER A 83 4.03 -20.89 -13.84
C SER A 83 4.88 -22.15 -13.88
N ALA A 84 4.59 -23.02 -14.86
CA ALA A 84 5.39 -24.20 -15.19
C ALA A 84 6.66 -23.87 -15.99
N LYS A 85 6.83 -22.61 -16.43
CA LYS A 85 8.02 -22.18 -17.17
C LYS A 85 9.23 -22.18 -16.23
N ARG A 86 10.26 -22.98 -16.59
CA ARG A 86 11.43 -23.23 -15.74
C ARG A 86 12.67 -22.48 -16.20
N MET A 87 12.67 -21.93 -17.41
CA MET A 87 13.87 -21.25 -17.92
C MET A 87 14.12 -19.98 -17.12
N LEU A 88 15.38 -19.75 -16.80
CA LEU A 88 15.82 -18.54 -16.06
C LEU A 88 15.36 -17.28 -16.80
N MET A 89 15.39 -17.29 -18.14
CA MET A 89 14.96 -16.16 -18.97
C MET A 89 13.48 -15.81 -18.76
N ASP A 90 12.58 -16.81 -18.66
CA ASP A 90 11.15 -16.54 -18.42
C ASP A 90 10.89 -15.89 -17.05
N LYS A 91 11.67 -16.31 -16.03
CA LYS A 91 11.60 -15.73 -14.69
C LYS A 91 12.11 -14.30 -14.68
N VAL A 92 13.26 -14.04 -15.32
CA VAL A 92 13.84 -12.70 -15.44
C VAL A 92 12.90 -11.78 -16.20
N GLU A 93 12.35 -12.22 -17.36
CA GLU A 93 11.40 -11.44 -18.14
C GLU A 93 10.18 -11.02 -17.32
N GLY A 94 9.55 -11.96 -16.60
CA GLY A 94 8.37 -11.65 -15.79
C GLY A 94 8.66 -10.64 -14.67
N LEU A 95 9.82 -10.76 -14.01
CA LEU A 95 10.25 -9.83 -12.96
C LEU A 95 10.61 -8.44 -13.55
N ASP A 96 11.29 -8.40 -14.69
CA ASP A 96 11.64 -7.15 -15.40
C ASP A 96 10.39 -6.41 -15.89
N LEU A 97 9.32 -7.13 -16.24
CA LEU A 97 8.02 -6.56 -16.59
C LEU A 97 7.27 -5.98 -15.39
N GLY A 98 7.76 -6.21 -14.17
CA GLY A 98 7.22 -5.62 -12.96
C GLY A 98 6.44 -6.60 -12.06
N ALA A 99 6.58 -7.92 -12.26
CA ALA A 99 6.13 -8.86 -11.24
C ALA A 99 7.01 -8.77 -9.98
N ASP A 100 6.42 -8.99 -8.81
CA ASP A 100 7.11 -8.84 -7.53
C ASP A 100 7.73 -10.15 -7.05
N ASP A 101 7.21 -11.30 -7.50
CA ASP A 101 7.71 -12.63 -7.14
C ASP A 101 7.36 -13.67 -8.18
N TYR A 102 7.99 -14.84 -8.06
CA TYR A 102 7.79 -15.97 -8.96
C TYR A 102 7.73 -17.28 -8.17
N LEU A 103 6.70 -18.11 -8.44
CA LEU A 103 6.51 -19.44 -7.88
C LEU A 103 6.43 -20.47 -9.01
N GLU A 104 7.30 -21.47 -8.98
CA GLU A 104 7.35 -22.51 -10.02
C GLU A 104 6.36 -23.63 -9.73
N LYS A 105 5.64 -24.10 -10.77
CA LYS A 105 4.80 -25.31 -10.70
C LYS A 105 5.65 -26.58 -10.95
N PRO A 106 5.43 -27.68 -10.19
CA PRO A 106 4.55 -27.82 -9.04
C PRO A 106 5.12 -27.14 -7.78
N PHE A 107 4.26 -26.51 -6.99
CA PHE A 107 4.62 -25.80 -5.76
C PHE A 107 4.03 -26.43 -4.50
N ASP A 108 4.66 -26.16 -3.37
CA ASP A 108 4.12 -26.49 -2.07
C ASP A 108 3.18 -25.37 -1.58
N LEU A 109 2.05 -25.76 -0.95
CA LEU A 109 1.08 -24.79 -0.44
C LEU A 109 1.66 -23.91 0.69
N LEU A 110 2.60 -24.43 1.46
CA LEU A 110 3.31 -23.64 2.48
C LEU A 110 4.20 -22.58 1.84
N GLU A 111 4.85 -22.91 0.70
CA GLU A 111 5.63 -21.94 -0.06
C GLU A 111 4.75 -20.84 -0.62
N LEU A 112 3.62 -21.21 -1.29
CA LEU A 112 2.64 -20.23 -1.76
C LEU A 112 2.19 -19.29 -0.64
N MET A 113 1.77 -19.84 0.49
CA MET A 113 1.32 -19.06 1.66
C MET A 113 2.41 -18.13 2.18
N SER A 114 3.66 -18.62 2.28
CA SER A 114 4.79 -17.82 2.74
C SER A 114 5.04 -16.61 1.85
N ARG A 115 4.99 -16.80 0.51
CA ARG A 115 5.17 -15.73 -0.49
C ARG A 115 4.02 -14.73 -0.45
N VAL A 116 2.75 -15.19 -0.44
CA VAL A 116 1.56 -14.33 -0.31
C VAL A 116 1.65 -13.48 0.96
N ASN A 117 1.96 -14.10 2.10
CA ASN A 117 2.11 -13.39 3.38
C ASN A 117 3.25 -12.36 3.33
N ALA A 118 4.37 -12.68 2.67
CA ALA A 118 5.51 -11.78 2.56
C ALA A 118 5.16 -10.53 1.74
N ARG A 119 4.43 -10.71 0.62
CA ARG A 119 4.00 -9.60 -0.25
C ARG A 119 2.93 -8.73 0.42
N LEU A 120 1.87 -9.34 0.94
CA LEU A 120 0.80 -8.61 1.62
C LEU A 120 1.26 -7.94 2.92
N ARG A 121 2.28 -8.47 3.61
CA ARG A 121 2.90 -7.80 4.76
C ARG A 121 3.61 -6.51 4.34
N ARG A 122 4.25 -6.45 3.16
CA ARG A 122 4.81 -5.22 2.61
C ARG A 122 3.70 -4.19 2.34
N HIS A 123 2.59 -4.63 1.80
CA HIS A 123 1.42 -3.79 1.57
C HIS A 123 0.83 -3.27 2.90
N GLN A 124 0.69 -4.13 3.91
CA GLN A 124 0.25 -3.73 5.25
C GLN A 124 1.24 -2.78 5.94
N ASN A 125 2.55 -2.98 5.75
CA ASN A 125 3.56 -2.08 6.30
C ASN A 125 3.57 -0.70 5.64
N LYS A 126 3.15 -0.57 4.36
CA LYS A 126 2.95 0.72 3.72
C LYS A 126 1.79 1.51 4.36
N ASN A 127 0.81 0.82 4.91
CA ASN A 127 -0.31 1.42 5.63
C ASN A 127 0.01 1.79 7.09
N ILE A 128 1.22 1.46 7.56
CA ILE A 128 1.68 1.82 8.91
C ILE A 128 2.87 2.75 8.80
N LEU A 129 2.66 3.99 9.21
CA LEU A 129 3.73 4.97 9.32
C LEU A 129 4.31 4.93 10.72
N ILE A 130 5.65 4.87 10.84
CA ILE A 130 6.34 4.81 12.12
C ILE A 130 7.41 5.91 12.19
N TYR A 131 7.38 6.65 13.30
CA TYR A 131 8.43 7.59 13.68
C TYR A 131 8.69 7.49 15.18
N ASN A 132 9.84 6.96 15.56
CA ASN A 132 10.18 6.62 16.94
C ASN A 132 9.09 5.75 17.60
N ASN A 133 8.44 6.25 18.65
CA ASN A 133 7.34 5.60 19.38
C ASN A 133 5.93 5.98 18.84
N LEU A 134 5.87 6.82 17.81
CA LEU A 134 4.63 7.20 17.13
C LEU A 134 4.35 6.21 15.99
N LYS A 135 3.15 5.62 15.98
CA LYS A 135 2.66 4.70 14.97
C LYS A 135 1.30 5.16 14.47
N VAL A 136 1.15 5.26 13.15
CA VAL A 136 -0.11 5.62 12.49
C VAL A 136 -0.53 4.50 11.56
N ASP A 137 -1.71 3.94 11.78
CA ASP A 137 -2.34 2.94 10.92
C ASP A 137 -3.30 3.65 9.97
N LEU A 138 -2.89 3.80 8.71
CA LEU A 138 -3.65 4.52 7.69
C LEU A 138 -4.97 3.82 7.34
N GLN A 139 -4.96 2.49 7.35
CA GLN A 139 -6.13 1.69 6.98
C GLN A 139 -7.21 1.72 8.07
N LYS A 140 -6.78 1.68 9.34
CA LYS A 140 -7.70 1.70 10.49
C LYS A 140 -8.01 3.11 10.98
N HIS A 141 -7.31 4.12 10.45
CA HIS A 141 -7.41 5.52 10.88
C HIS A 141 -7.08 5.71 12.38
N LEU A 142 -6.06 5.00 12.86
CA LEU A 142 -5.64 4.97 14.25
C LEU A 142 -4.24 5.55 14.44
N VAL A 143 -4.05 6.28 15.53
CA VAL A 143 -2.76 6.83 15.95
C VAL A 143 -2.39 6.27 17.31
N PHE A 144 -1.15 5.83 17.48
CA PHE A 144 -0.62 5.35 18.75
C PHE A 144 0.69 6.06 19.08
N LEU A 145 0.84 6.45 20.34
CA LEU A 145 2.08 6.94 20.92
C LEU A 145 2.41 6.06 22.13
N ASP A 146 3.61 5.46 22.17
CA ASP A 146 4.00 4.51 23.23
C ASP A 146 2.99 3.37 23.40
N ASN A 147 2.43 2.85 22.30
CA ASN A 147 1.37 1.83 22.24
C ASN A 147 0.02 2.25 22.87
N LYS A 148 -0.16 3.53 23.23
CA LYS A 148 -1.44 4.08 23.67
C LYS A 148 -2.13 4.78 22.52
N GLU A 149 -3.41 4.51 22.34
CA GLU A 149 -4.20 5.16 21.30
C GLU A 149 -4.38 6.65 21.58
N ILE A 150 -4.18 7.47 20.56
CA ILE A 150 -4.38 8.93 20.57
C ILE A 150 -5.56 9.25 19.67
N ILE A 151 -6.60 9.86 20.26
CA ILE A 151 -7.79 10.26 19.51
C ILE A 151 -7.50 11.56 18.75
N CYS A 152 -7.40 11.44 17.42
CA CYS A 152 -7.25 12.56 16.50
C CYS A 152 -8.57 12.88 15.80
N THR A 153 -8.80 14.13 15.46
CA THR A 153 -9.81 14.53 14.50
C THR A 153 -9.33 14.16 13.08
N ASN A 154 -10.24 14.09 12.09
CA ASN A 154 -9.86 13.78 10.71
C ASN A 154 -8.76 14.71 10.18
N LYS A 155 -8.88 16.02 10.41
CA LYS A 155 -7.87 17.01 9.97
C LYS A 155 -6.52 16.85 10.67
N GLU A 156 -6.51 16.51 11.94
CA GLU A 156 -5.28 16.21 12.68
C GLU A 156 -4.62 14.93 12.17
N PHE A 157 -5.41 13.89 11.91
CA PHE A 157 -4.94 12.65 11.31
C PHE A 157 -4.34 12.91 9.92
N ASP A 158 -5.03 13.66 9.07
CA ASP A 158 -4.60 14.01 7.72
C ASP A 158 -3.27 14.79 7.74
N ILE A 159 -3.13 15.79 8.60
CA ILE A 159 -1.88 16.54 8.77
C ILE A 159 -0.75 15.62 9.23
N LEU A 160 -0.99 14.80 10.24
CA LEU A 160 0.01 13.91 10.80
C LEU A 160 0.52 12.91 9.75
N THR A 161 -0.39 12.30 9.01
CA THR A 161 -0.06 11.35 7.95
C THR A 161 0.69 12.02 6.80
N TYR A 162 0.26 13.19 6.37
CA TYR A 162 0.92 13.96 5.31
C TYR A 162 2.37 14.31 5.65
N LEU A 163 2.62 14.74 6.89
CA LEU A 163 3.96 15.04 7.38
C LEU A 163 4.83 13.76 7.53
N LEU A 164 4.24 12.67 8.02
CA LEU A 164 4.94 11.39 8.17
C LEU A 164 5.34 10.77 6.83
N GLN A 165 4.49 10.85 5.81
CA GLN A 165 4.79 10.37 4.45
C GLN A 165 5.95 11.16 3.82
N ARG A 166 6.12 12.42 4.21
CA ARG A 166 7.20 13.33 3.77
C ARG A 166 8.28 13.51 4.83
N LYS A 167 8.50 12.48 5.62
CA LYS A 167 9.47 12.48 6.72
C LYS A 167 10.82 13.09 6.32
N GLY A 168 11.28 14.07 7.10
CA GLY A 168 12.52 14.81 6.86
C GLY A 168 12.40 16.00 5.91
N GLN A 169 11.29 16.15 5.19
CA GLN A 169 11.03 17.27 4.30
C GLN A 169 10.24 18.36 5.03
N ALA A 170 10.55 19.62 4.76
CA ALA A 170 9.74 20.73 5.22
C ALA A 170 8.51 20.87 4.32
N VAL A 171 7.34 20.93 4.92
CA VAL A 171 6.04 21.09 4.25
C VAL A 171 5.55 22.50 4.57
N SER A 172 5.18 23.26 3.52
CA SER A 172 4.66 24.60 3.73
C SER A 172 3.25 24.59 4.33
N ARG A 173 2.84 25.73 4.91
CA ARG A 173 1.46 25.90 5.38
C ARG A 173 0.46 25.86 4.22
N ASP A 174 0.85 26.41 3.09
CA ASP A 174 0.01 26.44 1.88
C ASP A 174 -0.18 25.04 1.29
N ASP A 175 0.89 24.20 1.27
CA ASP A 175 0.76 22.80 0.88
C ASP A 175 -0.22 22.03 1.78
N LEU A 176 -0.15 22.27 3.09
CA LEU A 176 -1.08 21.65 4.05
C LEU A 176 -2.52 22.16 3.85
N LEU A 177 -2.70 23.45 3.58
CA LEU A 177 -4.02 24.00 3.27
C LEU A 177 -4.60 23.37 2.00
N THR A 178 -3.83 23.36 0.92
CA THR A 178 -4.24 22.76 -0.35
C THR A 178 -4.57 21.28 -0.18
N PHE A 179 -3.75 20.54 0.55
CA PHE A 179 -4.02 19.12 0.84
C PHE A 179 -5.33 18.91 1.60
N LEU A 180 -5.64 19.74 2.59
CA LEU A 180 -6.81 19.56 3.47
C LEU A 180 -8.12 20.09 2.90
N TRP A 181 -8.08 21.11 2.05
CA TRP A 181 -9.27 21.82 1.55
C TRP A 181 -9.31 22.03 0.04
N GLY A 182 -8.27 21.56 -0.71
CA GLY A 182 -8.16 21.73 -2.16
C GLY A 182 -7.67 23.11 -2.57
N ASP A 183 -7.59 23.33 -3.87
CA ASP A 183 -7.05 24.58 -4.45
C ASP A 183 -7.94 25.81 -4.21
N ASN A 184 -9.23 25.64 -3.96
CA ASN A 184 -10.19 26.70 -3.65
C ASN A 184 -10.26 26.99 -2.13
N ASN A 185 -9.11 27.19 -1.49
CA ASN A 185 -8.98 27.35 -0.04
C ASN A 185 -9.02 28.82 0.42
N SER A 186 -9.55 29.76 -0.39
CA SER A 186 -9.60 31.20 -0.10
C SER A 186 -10.27 31.57 1.22
N ASP A 187 -11.12 30.68 1.76
CA ASP A 187 -11.86 30.91 3.01
C ASP A 187 -11.07 30.48 4.26
N TYR A 188 -9.88 29.88 4.08
CA TYR A 188 -9.04 29.39 5.17
C TYR A 188 -7.72 30.13 5.21
N GLU A 189 -7.40 30.70 6.38
CA GLU A 189 -6.10 31.32 6.61
C GLU A 189 -5.05 30.27 7.01
N SER A 190 -3.79 30.52 6.70
CA SER A 190 -2.65 29.68 7.11
C SER A 190 -2.56 29.45 8.63
N ARG A 191 -3.13 30.36 9.42
CA ARG A 191 -3.28 30.23 10.88
C ARG A 191 -4.15 29.04 11.30
N THR A 192 -5.04 28.56 10.41
CA THR A 192 -5.87 27.36 10.69
C THR A 192 -5.00 26.12 10.87
N ILE A 193 -3.92 25.99 10.08
CA ILE A 193 -2.93 24.91 10.23
C ILE A 193 -2.26 24.96 11.59
N ASP A 194 -1.85 26.16 12.05
CA ASP A 194 -1.14 26.35 13.31
C ASP A 194 -2.01 25.89 14.51
N VAL A 195 -3.34 26.07 14.43
CA VAL A 195 -4.30 25.59 15.45
C VAL A 195 -4.32 24.07 15.50
N HIS A 196 -4.40 23.40 14.35
CA HIS A 196 -4.38 21.93 14.29
C HIS A 196 -3.04 21.35 14.75
N ILE A 197 -1.92 21.96 14.37
CA ILE A 197 -0.58 21.58 14.85
C ILE A 197 -0.46 21.74 16.37
N LYS A 198 -0.96 22.84 16.93
CA LYS A 198 -0.97 23.05 18.38
C LYS A 198 -1.76 21.96 19.10
N SER A 199 -2.95 21.62 18.58
CA SER A 199 -3.78 20.55 19.13
C SER A 199 -3.09 19.18 19.02
N LEU A 200 -2.49 18.84 17.86
CA LEU A 200 -1.72 17.62 17.67
C LEU A 200 -0.56 17.50 18.65
N ARG A 201 0.24 18.57 18.81
CA ARG A 201 1.35 18.58 19.78
C ARG A 201 0.87 18.30 21.20
N ALA A 202 -0.23 18.92 21.61
CA ALA A 202 -0.81 18.67 22.94
C ALA A 202 -1.19 17.19 23.11
N LYS A 203 -1.81 16.56 22.09
CA LYS A 203 -2.21 15.16 22.12
C LYS A 203 -1.02 14.19 22.08
N LEU A 204 0.04 14.55 21.36
CA LEU A 204 1.28 13.79 21.25
C LEU A 204 2.28 14.06 22.39
N ASN A 205 1.93 14.89 23.37
CA ASN A 205 2.85 15.38 24.42
C ASN A 205 4.13 16.01 23.85
N ASP A 206 4.05 16.59 22.64
CA ASP A 206 5.16 17.17 21.88
C ASP A 206 5.32 18.69 22.22
N ASN A 207 5.48 18.99 23.50
CA ASN A 207 5.55 20.37 23.97
C ASN A 207 6.81 21.13 23.49
N ASP A 208 7.89 20.40 23.23
CA ASP A 208 9.17 20.92 22.77
C ASP A 208 9.29 20.93 21.22
N GLY A 209 8.29 20.38 20.50
CA GLY A 209 8.31 20.26 19.04
C GLY A 209 9.32 19.25 18.52
N SER A 210 9.66 18.24 19.31
CA SER A 210 10.61 17.18 18.92
C SER A 210 10.03 16.22 17.88
N ILE A 211 8.72 16.02 17.87
CA ILE A 211 8.01 15.19 16.87
C ILE A 211 7.66 16.05 15.65
N ILE A 212 6.87 17.10 15.86
CA ILE A 212 6.44 18.02 14.80
C ILE A 212 7.26 19.31 14.94
N GLN A 213 8.29 19.48 14.15
CA GLN A 213 9.18 20.63 14.18
C GLN A 213 8.60 21.80 13.41
N THR A 214 8.76 23.03 13.93
CA THR A 214 8.45 24.25 13.20
C THR A 214 9.67 24.67 12.38
N ILE A 215 9.47 24.90 11.09
CA ILE A 215 10.46 25.51 10.20
C ILE A 215 10.03 26.95 9.97
N TYR A 216 10.74 27.86 10.62
CA TYR A 216 10.40 29.29 10.59
C TYR A 216 10.37 29.82 9.15
N GLY A 217 9.32 30.58 8.82
CA GLY A 217 9.11 31.12 7.48
C GLY A 217 8.61 30.13 6.42
N ILE A 218 8.53 28.82 6.75
CA ILE A 218 8.07 27.78 5.81
C ILE A 218 6.82 27.08 6.34
N GLY A 219 6.94 26.27 7.39
CA GLY A 219 5.86 25.44 7.88
C GLY A 219 6.31 24.41 8.89
N TYR A 220 6.08 23.12 8.63
CA TYR A 220 6.29 22.04 9.56
C TYR A 220 6.98 20.84 8.94
N LYS A 221 7.64 20.01 9.77
CA LYS A 221 8.18 18.70 9.36
C LYS A 221 8.15 17.71 10.50
N ILE A 222 8.19 16.42 10.16
CA ILE A 222 8.49 15.33 11.09
C ILE A 222 9.81 14.68 10.68
N GLY A 223 10.67 14.41 11.67
CA GLY A 223 11.97 13.77 11.45
C GLY A 223 13.15 14.75 11.52
N ILE A 224 14.30 14.22 11.92
CA ILE A 224 15.54 14.97 12.11
C ILE A 224 16.26 15.12 10.76
N TRP A 225 16.73 16.31 10.44
CA TRP A 225 17.86 16.47 9.53
C TRP A 225 19.06 15.79 10.17
N LYS A 226 19.53 14.67 9.64
CA LYS A 226 20.92 14.29 9.84
C LYS A 226 21.72 15.25 8.95
N ASN A 227 22.34 16.27 9.56
CA ASN A 227 23.46 16.92 8.92
C ASN A 227 24.52 15.84 8.67
N VAL A 228 24.74 15.51 7.40
CA VAL A 228 25.90 14.73 6.94
C VAL A 228 27.08 15.69 6.91
#